data_10160cf560145f913cbc4f020b71aa0c
#
_entry.id   10160cf560145f913cbc4f020b71aa0c
#
_cell.length_a   1.000
_cell.length_b   1.000
_cell.length_c   1.000
_cell.angle_alpha   90.00
_cell.angle_beta   90.00
_cell.angle_gamma   90.00
#
_symmetry.space_group_name_H-M   'P 1'
#
loop_
_entity.id
_entity.type
_entity.pdbx_description
1 polymer ?
#
loop_
_entity_poly.entity_id
_entity_poly.type
_entity_poly.pdbx_seq_one_letter_code
_entity_poly.pdbx_strand_id
1 'polypeptide(L)'
;MVAVSSELDELGNLDADEYGEPPDPSLDARLDRRPPTLGPVLAALAAGVAVTALGVGGAPLALAAGGAGLLLVTLGSLRPIPRLVTIGVGVLVVGVAAGGVFGASPESLVVATLGAILAWDYGQFGIEVGRQLGRDAGTSRLLLAHAATSLIVGVVAIAVAYGVFWGASGGQPVTALVFLLLGVVALVAALR
;
A
#
# COMPACT_ATOMS: atom_id res chain seq x y z
N MET A 1 -49.46 6.41 -40.20
CA MET A 1 -48.30 7.23 -39.91
C MET A 1 -48.40 7.94 -38.53
N VAL A 2 -49.61 8.02 -37.94
CA VAL A 2 -49.85 8.68 -36.64
C VAL A 2 -49.63 7.71 -35.46
N ALA A 3 -49.73 6.38 -35.62
CA ALA A 3 -49.59 5.41 -34.54
C ALA A 3 -48.14 5.20 -34.08
N VAL A 4 -47.14 5.39 -34.95
CA VAL A 4 -45.72 5.20 -34.61
C VAL A 4 -45.15 6.35 -33.81
N SER A 5 -45.66 7.57 -34.00
CA SER A 5 -45.19 8.74 -33.24
C SER A 5 -45.69 8.73 -31.78
N SER A 6 -46.89 8.19 -31.52
CA SER A 6 -47.40 8.07 -30.14
C SER A 6 -46.67 7.00 -29.33
N GLU A 7 -46.21 5.94 -29.98
CA GLU A 7 -45.47 4.85 -29.35
C GLU A 7 -44.01 5.27 -29.01
N LEU A 8 -43.41 6.14 -29.83
CA LEU A 8 -42.11 6.72 -29.59
C LEU A 8 -42.13 7.76 -28.44
N ASP A 9 -43.22 8.54 -28.33
CA ASP A 9 -43.43 9.50 -27.26
C ASP A 9 -43.66 8.78 -25.90
N GLU A 10 -44.34 7.64 -25.93
CA GLU A 10 -44.59 6.82 -24.74
C GLU A 10 -43.29 6.13 -24.25
N LEU A 11 -42.45 5.62 -25.15
CA LEU A 11 -41.15 5.06 -24.85
C LEU A 11 -40.17 6.13 -24.34
N GLY A 12 -40.15 7.32 -24.89
CA GLY A 12 -39.35 8.45 -24.44
C GLY A 12 -39.73 8.95 -23.05
N ASN A 13 -40.98 8.80 -22.64
CA ASN A 13 -41.47 9.19 -21.32
C ASN A 13 -41.14 8.12 -20.25
N LEU A 14 -41.14 6.81 -20.63
CA LEU A 14 -40.72 5.75 -19.72
C LEU A 14 -39.24 5.84 -19.35
N ASP A 15 -38.39 6.19 -20.31
CA ASP A 15 -36.95 6.39 -20.07
C ASP A 15 -36.67 7.63 -19.20
N ALA A 16 -37.47 8.68 -19.28
CA ALA A 16 -37.30 9.91 -18.52
C ALA A 16 -37.64 9.73 -17.02
N ASP A 17 -38.67 8.89 -16.73
CA ASP A 17 -39.13 8.62 -15.37
C ASP A 17 -38.20 7.59 -14.66
N GLU A 18 -37.55 6.69 -15.42
CA GLU A 18 -36.62 5.70 -14.85
C GLU A 18 -35.20 6.25 -14.57
N TYR A 19 -34.79 7.31 -15.28
CA TYR A 19 -33.48 7.98 -15.09
C TYR A 19 -33.55 9.27 -14.28
N GLY A 20 -34.70 9.65 -13.78
CA GLY A 20 -34.99 11.05 -13.47
C GLY A 20 -35.08 11.48 -12.02
N GLU A 21 -34.88 10.65 -11.02
CA GLU A 21 -34.74 11.20 -9.67
C GLU A 21 -33.27 11.54 -9.39
N PRO A 22 -32.91 12.84 -9.25
CA PRO A 22 -31.55 13.18 -8.89
C PRO A 22 -31.18 12.47 -7.59
N PRO A 23 -29.98 11.88 -7.50
CA PRO A 23 -29.56 11.15 -6.31
C PRO A 23 -29.82 12.02 -5.08
N ASP A 24 -30.56 11.49 -4.12
CA ASP A 24 -30.94 12.18 -2.90
C ASP A 24 -29.68 12.72 -2.22
N PRO A 25 -29.48 14.06 -2.18
CA PRO A 25 -28.28 14.64 -1.59
C PRO A 25 -28.12 14.25 -0.10
N SER A 26 -29.16 13.73 0.54
CA SER A 26 -29.10 13.19 1.90
C SER A 26 -28.40 11.82 1.97
N LEU A 27 -28.35 11.05 0.88
CA LEU A 27 -27.58 9.80 0.81
C LEU A 27 -26.09 10.07 0.79
N ASP A 28 -25.66 11.07 0.02
CA ASP A 28 -24.24 11.49 -0.01
C ASP A 28 -23.77 12.08 1.32
N ALA A 29 -24.65 12.74 2.07
CA ALA A 29 -24.36 13.28 3.40
C ALA A 29 -24.27 12.22 4.50
N ARG A 30 -24.82 11.02 4.28
CA ARG A 30 -24.80 9.90 5.24
C ARG A 30 -23.59 8.98 5.08
N LEU A 31 -22.90 9.03 3.95
CA LEU A 31 -21.70 8.24 3.72
C LEU A 31 -20.53 8.87 4.48
N ASP A 32 -20.19 8.33 5.64
CA ASP A 32 -18.96 8.71 6.36
C ASP A 32 -17.75 8.25 5.56
N ARG A 33 -17.24 9.13 4.68
CA ARG A 33 -16.08 8.89 3.79
C ARG A 33 -14.74 8.89 4.54
N ARG A 34 -14.76 8.82 5.87
CA ARG A 34 -13.51 8.70 6.63
C ARG A 34 -12.93 7.30 6.43
N PRO A 35 -11.59 7.19 6.32
CA PRO A 35 -10.96 5.88 6.20
C PRO A 35 -11.30 5.02 7.41
N PRO A 36 -11.53 3.71 7.21
CA PRO A 36 -11.73 2.79 8.31
C PRO A 36 -10.48 2.80 9.21
N THR A 37 -10.66 2.80 10.50
CA THR A 37 -9.57 2.90 11.49
C THR A 37 -8.53 1.80 11.38
N LEU A 38 -8.86 0.66 10.79
CA LEU A 38 -7.96 -0.48 10.60
C LEU A 38 -6.82 -0.18 9.61
N GLY A 39 -7.05 0.58 8.53
CA GLY A 39 -6.01 0.93 7.56
C GLY A 39 -4.83 1.67 8.21
N PRO A 40 -5.06 2.81 8.88
CA PRO A 40 -4.01 3.52 9.61
C PRO A 40 -3.31 2.68 10.69
N VAL A 41 -4.04 1.83 11.40
CA VAL A 41 -3.46 0.94 12.43
C VAL A 41 -2.52 -0.07 11.81
N LEU A 42 -2.93 -0.75 10.74
CA LEU A 42 -2.08 -1.72 10.05
C LEU A 42 -0.84 -1.06 9.44
N ALA A 43 -0.99 0.11 8.83
CA ALA A 43 0.13 0.87 8.28
C ALA A 43 1.12 1.29 9.38
N ALA A 44 0.63 1.77 10.53
CA ALA A 44 1.46 2.15 11.67
C ALA A 44 2.17 0.94 12.29
N LEU A 45 1.50 -0.22 12.41
CA LEU A 45 2.12 -1.45 12.89
C LEU A 45 3.23 -1.93 11.96
N ALA A 46 3.00 -1.95 10.66
CA ALA A 46 4.01 -2.34 9.68
C ALA A 46 5.22 -1.40 9.69
N ALA A 47 4.99 -0.07 9.75
CA ALA A 47 6.06 0.91 9.89
C ALA A 47 6.79 0.76 11.24
N GLY A 48 6.07 0.44 12.32
CA GLY A 48 6.65 0.14 13.64
C GLY A 48 7.59 -1.07 13.61
N VAL A 49 7.19 -2.15 12.90
CA VAL A 49 8.07 -3.32 12.66
C VAL A 49 9.34 -2.90 11.93
N ALA A 50 9.24 -2.04 10.90
CA ALA A 50 10.43 -1.53 10.20
C ALA A 50 11.36 -0.77 11.14
N VAL A 51 10.84 0.12 11.97
CA VAL A 51 11.65 0.92 12.93
C VAL A 51 12.29 0.05 13.98
N THR A 52 11.56 -0.92 14.54
CA THR A 52 12.13 -1.84 15.55
C THR A 52 13.24 -2.70 14.97
N ALA A 53 13.09 -3.19 13.74
CA ALA A 53 14.13 -3.94 13.04
C ALA A 53 15.38 -3.09 12.80
N LEU A 54 15.24 -1.80 12.44
CA LEU A 54 16.35 -0.85 12.32
C LEU A 54 17.02 -0.56 13.68
N GLY A 55 16.24 -0.58 14.76
CA GLY A 55 16.73 -0.38 16.12
C GLY A 55 17.71 -1.45 16.59
N VAL A 56 17.53 -2.69 16.16
CA VAL A 56 18.44 -3.80 16.47
C VAL A 56 19.84 -3.56 15.87
N GLY A 57 19.93 -2.85 14.73
CA GLY A 57 21.20 -2.50 14.10
C GLY A 57 21.98 -1.37 14.77
N GLY A 58 21.41 -0.67 15.77
CA GLY A 58 22.09 0.31 16.61
C GLY A 58 22.51 1.62 15.94
N ALA A 59 22.11 1.89 14.68
CA ALA A 59 22.47 3.11 13.97
C ALA A 59 21.50 4.28 14.29
N PRO A 60 21.95 5.33 15.01
CA PRO A 60 21.05 6.42 15.42
C PRO A 60 20.37 7.14 14.24
N LEU A 61 21.10 7.29 13.13
CA LEU A 61 20.57 7.94 11.92
C LEU A 61 19.46 7.09 11.26
N ALA A 62 19.65 5.77 11.22
CA ALA A 62 18.64 4.85 10.70
C ALA A 62 17.36 4.89 11.56
N LEU A 63 17.51 4.93 12.89
CA LEU A 63 16.40 5.08 13.83
C LEU A 63 15.70 6.43 13.70
N ALA A 64 16.44 7.52 13.55
CA ALA A 64 15.86 8.85 13.38
C ALA A 64 15.03 8.92 12.06
N ALA A 65 15.58 8.43 10.95
CA ALA A 65 14.89 8.36 9.69
C ALA A 65 13.66 7.40 9.77
N GLY A 66 13.84 6.23 10.38
CA GLY A 66 12.76 5.27 10.60
C GLY A 66 11.62 5.88 11.43
N GLY A 67 11.93 6.53 12.55
CA GLY A 67 10.95 7.21 13.40
C GLY A 67 10.21 8.34 12.67
N ALA A 68 10.93 9.17 11.92
CA ALA A 68 10.32 10.22 11.10
C ALA A 68 9.39 9.61 10.03
N GLY A 69 9.81 8.55 9.34
CA GLY A 69 9.01 7.82 8.38
C GLY A 69 7.73 7.22 8.99
N LEU A 70 7.84 6.59 10.17
CA LEU A 70 6.69 6.07 10.93
C LEU A 70 5.67 7.17 11.23
N LEU A 71 6.13 8.34 11.71
CA LEU A 71 5.27 9.47 12.01
C LEU A 71 4.54 9.97 10.75
N LEU A 72 5.27 10.11 9.63
CA LEU A 72 4.69 10.56 8.36
C LEU A 72 3.67 9.56 7.81
N VAL A 73 3.96 8.25 7.84
CA VAL A 73 3.03 7.20 7.42
C VAL A 73 1.77 7.23 8.27
N THR A 74 1.93 7.29 9.59
CA THR A 74 0.79 7.32 10.53
C THR A 74 -0.06 8.56 10.32
N LEU A 75 0.53 9.75 10.25
CA LEU A 75 -0.19 11.00 9.99
C LEU A 75 -0.86 11.01 8.63
N GLY A 76 -0.17 10.51 7.60
CA GLY A 76 -0.70 10.41 6.24
C GLY A 76 -1.90 9.48 6.13
N SER A 77 -1.86 8.36 6.84
CA SER A 77 -2.97 7.39 6.87
C SER A 77 -4.16 7.90 7.69
N LEU A 78 -3.93 8.63 8.80
CA LEU A 78 -4.98 9.21 9.63
C LEU A 78 -5.68 10.40 8.95
N ARG A 79 -4.95 11.18 8.15
CA ARG A 79 -5.48 12.37 7.45
C ARG A 79 -5.82 12.13 5.99
N PRO A 80 -6.06 10.94 5.53
CA PRO A 80 -6.09 10.34 4.19
C PRO A 80 -5.32 11.16 3.12
N ILE A 81 -4.02 11.36 3.36
CA ILE A 81 -3.12 12.09 2.46
C ILE A 81 -2.14 11.08 1.82
N PRO A 82 -2.44 10.53 0.60
CA PRO A 82 -1.62 9.49 -0.03
C PRO A 82 -0.16 9.91 -0.24
N ARG A 83 0.07 11.18 -0.58
CA ARG A 83 1.41 11.73 -0.77
C ARG A 83 2.25 11.67 0.51
N LEU A 84 1.63 11.94 1.66
CA LEU A 84 2.33 11.91 2.94
C LEU A 84 2.74 10.48 3.32
N VAL A 85 1.89 9.48 3.04
CA VAL A 85 2.23 8.06 3.19
C VAL A 85 3.43 7.71 2.31
N THR A 86 3.40 8.08 1.03
CA THR A 86 4.52 7.80 0.09
C THR A 86 5.82 8.45 0.54
N ILE A 87 5.79 9.72 0.97
CA ILE A 87 6.97 10.41 1.50
C ILE A 87 7.47 9.70 2.78
N GLY A 88 6.57 9.35 3.68
CA GLY A 88 6.91 8.64 4.92
C GLY A 88 7.61 7.31 4.66
N VAL A 89 7.12 6.54 3.70
CA VAL A 89 7.77 5.29 3.28
C VAL A 89 9.11 5.56 2.59
N GLY A 90 9.22 6.60 1.77
CA GLY A 90 10.51 7.03 1.21
C GLY A 90 11.55 7.30 2.30
N VAL A 91 11.14 7.97 3.39
CA VAL A 91 12.01 8.22 4.56
C VAL A 91 12.35 6.92 5.30
N LEU A 92 11.41 5.97 5.44
CA LEU A 92 11.70 4.62 5.96
C LEU A 92 12.76 3.91 5.13
N VAL A 93 12.64 3.94 3.80
CA VAL A 93 13.62 3.33 2.87
C VAL A 93 15.00 3.98 3.02
N VAL A 94 15.07 5.30 3.19
CA VAL A 94 16.34 5.98 3.52
C VAL A 94 16.89 5.48 4.85
N GLY A 95 16.04 5.26 5.84
CA GLY A 95 16.43 4.64 7.11
C GLY A 95 17.01 3.23 6.95
N VAL A 96 16.39 2.41 6.10
CA VAL A 96 16.90 1.06 5.76
C VAL A 96 18.26 1.14 5.07
N ALA A 97 18.41 2.03 4.08
CA ALA A 97 19.68 2.23 3.39
C ALA A 97 20.78 2.70 4.37
N ALA A 98 20.47 3.66 5.24
CA ALA A 98 21.38 4.09 6.29
C ALA A 98 21.76 2.94 7.22
N GLY A 99 20.80 2.12 7.66
CA GLY A 99 21.07 0.92 8.46
C GLY A 99 22.08 0.00 7.79
N GLY A 100 21.93 -0.24 6.50
CA GLY A 100 22.88 -1.04 5.71
C GLY A 100 24.29 -0.45 5.67
N VAL A 101 24.41 0.86 5.47
CA VAL A 101 25.71 1.57 5.49
C VAL A 101 26.39 1.48 6.85
N PHE A 102 25.62 1.55 7.92
CA PHE A 102 26.14 1.50 9.30
C PHE A 102 26.25 0.07 9.87
N GLY A 103 26.12 -0.96 9.04
CA GLY A 103 26.42 -2.34 9.42
C GLY A 103 25.28 -3.08 10.13
N ALA A 104 24.04 -2.68 9.91
CA ALA A 104 22.89 -3.46 10.36
C ALA A 104 22.91 -4.87 9.72
N SER A 105 22.42 -5.87 10.45
CA SER A 105 22.41 -7.25 9.94
C SER A 105 21.48 -7.39 8.73
N PRO A 106 21.79 -8.28 7.78
CA PRO A 106 20.94 -8.55 6.61
C PRO A 106 19.50 -8.89 7.02
N GLU A 107 19.33 -9.64 8.10
CA GLU A 107 18.02 -10.04 8.63
C GLU A 107 17.19 -8.81 9.04
N SER A 108 17.80 -7.90 9.77
CA SER A 108 17.12 -6.68 10.22
C SER A 108 16.74 -5.77 9.05
N LEU A 109 17.61 -5.66 8.04
CA LEU A 109 17.33 -4.89 6.82
C LEU A 109 16.19 -5.48 6.01
N VAL A 110 16.14 -6.81 5.89
CA VAL A 110 15.07 -7.52 5.17
C VAL A 110 13.73 -7.33 5.87
N VAL A 111 13.69 -7.48 7.20
CA VAL A 111 12.48 -7.25 7.99
C VAL A 111 12.04 -5.78 7.91
N ALA A 112 12.98 -4.84 8.01
CA ALA A 112 12.68 -3.42 7.90
C ALA A 112 12.12 -3.05 6.52
N THR A 113 12.68 -3.64 5.45
CA THR A 113 12.19 -3.45 4.08
C THR A 113 10.78 -3.98 3.91
N LEU A 114 10.49 -5.19 4.42
CA LEU A 114 9.13 -5.73 4.40
C LEU A 114 8.16 -4.80 5.14
N GLY A 115 8.53 -4.38 6.34
CA GLY A 115 7.70 -3.46 7.13
C GLY A 115 7.40 -2.16 6.38
N ALA A 116 8.41 -1.59 5.68
CA ALA A 116 8.23 -0.38 4.88
C ALA A 116 7.28 -0.60 3.69
N ILE A 117 7.42 -1.72 2.97
CA ILE A 117 6.53 -2.08 1.84
C ILE A 117 5.10 -2.29 2.32
N LEU A 118 4.91 -3.06 3.40
CA LEU A 118 3.58 -3.30 3.97
C LEU A 118 2.96 -2.02 4.52
N ALA A 119 3.76 -1.11 5.11
CA ALA A 119 3.26 0.18 5.58
C ALA A 119 2.71 1.04 4.44
N TRP A 120 3.38 1.01 3.28
CA TRP A 120 2.90 1.68 2.08
C TRP A 120 1.61 1.04 1.54
N ASP A 121 1.61 -0.28 1.39
CA ASP A 121 0.48 -1.05 0.87
C ASP A 121 -0.77 -0.84 1.73
N TYR A 122 -0.67 -1.05 3.04
CA TYR A 122 -1.81 -0.88 3.96
C TYR A 122 -2.28 0.58 4.07
N GLY A 123 -1.35 1.53 4.02
CA GLY A 123 -1.67 2.96 4.06
C GLY A 123 -2.43 3.40 2.81
N GLN A 124 -1.97 3.04 1.62
CA GLN A 124 -2.61 3.39 0.35
C GLN A 124 -3.94 2.67 0.17
N PHE A 125 -3.96 1.36 0.41
CA PHE A 125 -5.18 0.57 0.28
C PHE A 125 -6.27 1.03 1.27
N GLY A 126 -5.89 1.32 2.52
CA GLY A 126 -6.83 1.83 3.52
C GLY A 126 -7.46 3.18 3.15
N ILE A 127 -6.67 4.08 2.55
CA ILE A 127 -7.16 5.37 2.06
C ILE A 127 -8.11 5.17 0.87
N GLU A 128 -7.74 4.31 -0.09
CA GLU A 128 -8.53 4.08 -1.29
C GLU A 128 -9.87 3.41 -0.98
N VAL A 129 -9.85 2.37 -0.13
CA VAL A 129 -11.08 1.70 0.32
C VAL A 129 -11.99 2.67 1.09
N GLY A 130 -11.41 3.54 1.94
CA GLY A 130 -12.19 4.56 2.65
C GLY A 130 -12.87 5.56 1.72
N ARG A 131 -12.20 5.91 0.60
CA ARG A 131 -12.77 6.82 -0.41
C ARG A 131 -13.90 6.19 -1.22
N GLN A 132 -13.80 4.90 -1.52
CA GLN A 132 -14.77 4.20 -2.38
C GLN A 132 -15.97 3.65 -1.60
N LEU A 133 -15.74 3.06 -0.45
CA LEU A 133 -16.75 2.27 0.29
C LEU A 133 -17.18 2.92 1.62
N GLY A 134 -16.48 3.95 2.08
CA GLY A 134 -16.74 4.53 3.39
C GLY A 134 -16.38 3.58 4.56
N ARG A 135 -17.05 3.77 5.70
CA ARG A 135 -16.70 3.12 6.99
C ARG A 135 -17.52 1.87 7.33
N ASP A 136 -18.22 1.29 6.39
CA ASP A 136 -19.15 0.19 6.64
C ASP A 136 -18.46 -1.10 7.14
N ALA A 137 -19.20 -1.94 7.87
CA ALA A 137 -18.68 -3.15 8.54
C ALA A 137 -18.01 -4.15 7.58
N GLY A 138 -18.42 -4.18 6.30
CA GLY A 138 -17.81 -5.03 5.26
C GLY A 138 -16.37 -4.64 4.91
N THR A 139 -16.02 -3.38 5.07
CA THR A 139 -14.72 -2.79 4.76
C THR A 139 -13.58 -3.36 5.63
N SER A 140 -13.86 -3.63 6.89
CA SER A 140 -12.88 -4.20 7.83
C SER A 140 -12.43 -5.60 7.43
N ARG A 141 -13.36 -6.45 6.96
CA ARG A 141 -13.05 -7.80 6.50
C ARG A 141 -12.19 -7.77 5.21
N LEU A 142 -12.50 -6.85 4.32
CA LEU A 142 -11.72 -6.66 3.09
C LEU A 142 -10.28 -6.23 3.41
N LEU A 143 -10.12 -5.26 4.32
CA LEU A 143 -8.79 -4.79 4.76
C LEU A 143 -7.96 -5.91 5.40
N LEU A 144 -8.57 -6.72 6.27
CA LEU A 144 -7.88 -7.84 6.91
C LEU A 144 -7.49 -8.93 5.90
N ALA A 145 -8.37 -9.26 4.96
CA ALA A 145 -8.08 -10.23 3.91
C ALA A 145 -6.91 -9.75 3.02
N HIS A 146 -6.93 -8.48 2.59
CA HIS A 146 -5.85 -7.87 1.84
C HIS A 146 -4.54 -7.88 2.64
N ALA A 147 -4.57 -7.43 3.89
CA ALA A 147 -3.39 -7.38 4.75
C ALA A 147 -2.77 -8.77 4.97
N ALA A 148 -3.59 -9.80 5.19
CA ALA A 148 -3.12 -11.16 5.33
C ALA A 148 -2.47 -11.68 4.06
N THR A 149 -3.08 -11.42 2.90
CA THR A 149 -2.52 -11.83 1.59
C THR A 149 -1.20 -11.13 1.31
N SER A 150 -1.14 -9.81 1.48
CA SER A 150 0.10 -9.03 1.29
C SER A 150 1.21 -9.48 2.23
N LEU A 151 0.87 -9.78 3.50
CA LEU A 151 1.84 -10.32 4.46
C LEU A 151 2.39 -11.68 4.03
N ILE A 152 1.52 -12.61 3.61
CA ILE A 152 1.94 -13.94 3.16
C ILE A 152 2.85 -13.81 1.93
N VAL A 153 2.46 -13.04 0.93
CA VAL A 153 3.27 -12.80 -0.26
C VAL A 153 4.61 -12.17 0.10
N GLY A 154 4.61 -11.17 0.98
CA GLY A 154 5.82 -10.51 1.47
C GLY A 154 6.76 -11.48 2.19
N VAL A 155 6.24 -12.31 3.09
CA VAL A 155 7.04 -13.33 3.81
C VAL A 155 7.62 -14.36 2.84
N VAL A 156 6.84 -14.84 1.87
CA VAL A 156 7.34 -15.77 0.85
C VAL A 156 8.44 -15.13 0.02
N ALA A 157 8.24 -13.88 -0.44
CA ALA A 157 9.25 -13.15 -1.21
C ALA A 157 10.56 -12.99 -0.42
N ILE A 158 10.47 -12.67 0.86
CA ILE A 158 11.63 -12.59 1.76
C ILE A 158 12.31 -13.95 1.93
N ALA A 159 11.55 -15.00 2.16
CA ALA A 159 12.11 -16.34 2.32
C ALA A 159 12.91 -16.77 1.07
N VAL A 160 12.38 -16.48 -0.11
CA VAL A 160 13.06 -16.73 -1.38
C VAL A 160 14.32 -15.85 -1.50
N ALA A 161 14.20 -14.53 -1.29
CA ALA A 161 15.33 -13.60 -1.38
C ALA A 161 16.46 -13.96 -0.41
N TYR A 162 16.10 -14.29 0.83
CA TYR A 162 17.05 -14.69 1.86
C TYR A 162 17.68 -16.05 1.56
N GLY A 163 16.90 -17.01 1.05
CA GLY A 163 17.42 -18.29 0.59
C GLY A 163 18.43 -18.16 -0.55
N VAL A 164 18.15 -17.27 -1.52
CA VAL A 164 19.08 -16.93 -2.60
C VAL A 164 20.35 -16.27 -2.04
N PHE A 165 20.20 -15.31 -1.11
CA PHE A 165 21.34 -14.66 -0.46
C PHE A 165 22.27 -15.69 0.23
N TRP A 166 21.73 -16.61 0.97
CA TRP A 166 22.50 -17.66 1.64
C TRP A 166 23.18 -18.61 0.65
N GLY A 167 22.46 -19.04 -0.38
CA GLY A 167 23.01 -19.90 -1.44
C GLY A 167 24.09 -19.25 -2.29
N ALA A 168 24.07 -17.91 -2.36
CA ALA A 168 25.00 -17.11 -3.16
C ALA A 168 26.15 -16.48 -2.35
N SER A 169 26.25 -16.76 -1.05
CA SER A 169 27.23 -16.15 -0.13
C SER A 169 28.69 -16.52 -0.40
N GLY A 170 28.99 -17.37 -1.39
CA GLY A 170 30.33 -17.78 -1.82
C GLY A 170 31.06 -16.79 -2.74
N GLY A 171 30.62 -15.57 -2.89
CA GLY A 171 31.15 -14.56 -3.81
C GLY A 171 30.24 -14.37 -5.02
N GLN A 172 29.71 -13.15 -5.18
CA GLN A 172 28.78 -12.86 -6.26
C GLN A 172 29.55 -12.64 -7.58
N PRO A 173 29.42 -13.49 -8.58
CA PRO A 173 29.98 -13.18 -9.88
C PRO A 173 29.24 -11.97 -10.45
N VAL A 174 29.98 -11.07 -11.13
CA VAL A 174 29.42 -9.89 -11.83
C VAL A 174 28.20 -10.27 -12.70
N THR A 175 28.18 -11.50 -13.20
CA THR A 175 27.06 -12.12 -13.93
C THR A 175 25.73 -12.09 -13.17
N ALA A 176 25.72 -12.27 -11.86
CA ALA A 176 24.48 -12.22 -11.06
C ALA A 176 23.89 -10.80 -11.03
N LEU A 177 24.73 -9.77 -10.92
CA LEU A 177 24.33 -8.37 -11.03
C LEU A 177 23.75 -8.05 -12.41
N VAL A 178 24.36 -8.56 -13.48
CA VAL A 178 23.87 -8.38 -14.86
C VAL A 178 22.49 -9.02 -15.03
N PHE A 179 22.29 -10.25 -14.55
CA PHE A 179 20.99 -10.92 -14.62
C PHE A 179 19.91 -10.20 -13.79
N LEU A 180 20.25 -9.67 -12.62
CA LEU A 180 19.34 -8.89 -11.79
C LEU A 180 18.93 -7.59 -12.53
N LEU A 181 19.88 -6.90 -13.13
CA LEU A 181 19.62 -5.68 -13.91
C LEU A 181 18.73 -5.99 -15.13
N LEU A 182 19.02 -7.07 -15.85
CA LEU A 182 18.21 -7.53 -16.97
C LEU A 182 16.78 -7.91 -16.52
N GLY A 183 16.64 -8.57 -15.36
CA GLY A 183 15.35 -8.88 -14.77
C GLY A 183 14.53 -7.64 -14.46
N VAL A 184 15.15 -6.62 -13.88
CA VAL A 184 14.48 -5.32 -13.60
C VAL A 184 14.06 -4.64 -14.90
N VAL A 185 14.95 -4.60 -15.91
CA VAL A 185 14.64 -4.00 -17.22
C VAL A 185 13.51 -4.75 -17.91
N ALA A 186 13.53 -6.09 -17.88
CA ALA A 186 12.46 -6.91 -18.45
C ALA A 186 11.12 -6.69 -17.73
N LEU A 187 11.14 -6.58 -16.40
CA LEU A 187 9.94 -6.29 -15.60
C LEU A 187 9.36 -4.92 -15.95
N VAL A 188 10.20 -3.89 -16.03
CA VAL A 188 9.76 -2.53 -16.40
C VAL A 188 9.23 -2.50 -17.84
N ALA A 189 9.84 -3.26 -18.76
CA ALA A 189 9.38 -3.37 -20.14
C ALA A 189 8.01 -4.10 -20.24
N ALA A 190 7.78 -5.12 -19.40
CA ALA A 190 6.52 -5.87 -19.37
C ALA A 190 5.35 -5.09 -18.76
N LEU A 191 5.65 -4.07 -17.94
CA LEU A 191 4.65 -3.21 -17.28
C LEU A 191 4.27 -1.96 -18.11
N ARG A 192 4.89 -1.75 -19.27
CA ARG A 192 4.58 -0.67 -20.22
C ARG A 192 3.61 -1.12 -21.32
#